data_6ddf281d2d89837cbbda8fea41de15a0
#
_entry.id   6ddf281d2d89837cbbda8fea41de15a0
#
_cell.length_a   1.000
_cell.length_b   1.000
_cell.length_c   1.000
_cell.angle_alpha   90.00
_cell.angle_beta   90.00
_cell.angle_gamma   90.00
#
_symmetry.space_group_name_H-M   'P 1'
#
loop_
_entity.id
_entity.type
_entity.pdbx_description
1 polymer ?
#
loop_
_entity_poly.entity_id
_entity_poly.type
_entity_poly.pdbx_seq_one_letter_code
_entity_poly.pdbx_strand_id
1 'polypeptide(L)'
;MLHYTLDPATRRLHLRYKGFWSVAEALQAQAIFEEALGRAMAAGSSFTLLDDLSEWGAQSQEVVELNKRFVDLCIGRPISRNAMVIPQALLRMQVHRTLKQMENCVIFSAFHEADSWLREVEPQ
;
A
#
# COMPACT_ATOMS: atom_id res chain seq x y z
N MET A 1 -4.98 12.69 -0.37
CA MET A 1 -5.91 11.78 0.30
C MET A 1 -5.69 10.34 -0.18
N LEU A 2 -6.07 9.36 0.60
CA LEU A 2 -5.96 7.95 0.20
C LEU A 2 -7.22 7.53 -0.55
N HIS A 3 -7.03 6.92 -1.71
CA HIS A 3 -8.11 6.36 -2.53
C HIS A 3 -7.83 4.89 -2.80
N TYR A 4 -8.86 4.07 -2.92
CA TYR A 4 -8.66 2.68 -3.28
C TYR A 4 -9.69 2.18 -4.27
N THR A 5 -9.29 1.18 -5.03
CA THR A 5 -10.17 0.35 -5.86
C THR A 5 -9.85 -1.11 -5.60
N LEU A 6 -10.87 -1.95 -5.65
CA LEU A 6 -10.71 -3.39 -5.53
C LEU A 6 -11.21 -4.03 -6.82
N ASP A 7 -10.31 -4.74 -7.51
CA ASP A 7 -10.68 -5.47 -8.72
C ASP A 7 -11.13 -6.88 -8.30
N PRO A 8 -12.42 -7.22 -8.44
CA PRO A 8 -12.91 -8.52 -8.01
C PRO A 8 -12.39 -9.68 -8.88
N ALA A 9 -12.06 -9.42 -10.14
CA ALA A 9 -11.57 -10.45 -11.05
C ALA A 9 -10.15 -10.91 -10.71
N THR A 10 -9.24 -9.97 -10.47
CA THR A 10 -7.84 -10.26 -10.11
C THR A 10 -7.63 -10.32 -8.61
N ARG A 11 -8.58 -9.84 -7.83
CA ARG A 11 -8.46 -9.67 -6.37
C ARG A 11 -7.26 -8.82 -6.00
N ARG A 12 -7.09 -7.72 -6.72
CA ARG A 12 -6.07 -6.72 -6.43
C ARG A 12 -6.70 -5.53 -5.72
N LEU A 13 -6.15 -5.19 -4.56
CA LEU A 13 -6.47 -3.95 -3.86
C LEU A 13 -5.44 -2.90 -4.28
N HIS A 14 -5.88 -1.83 -4.93
CA HIS A 14 -5.03 -0.76 -5.42
C HIS A 14 -5.29 0.49 -4.58
N LEU A 15 -4.25 0.94 -3.87
CA LEU A 15 -4.28 2.14 -3.03
C LEU A 15 -3.44 3.22 -3.69
N ARG A 16 -4.00 4.44 -3.78
CA ARG A 16 -3.30 5.60 -4.32
C ARG A 16 -3.20 6.67 -3.23
N TYR A 17 -1.95 7.04 -2.94
CA TYR A 17 -1.62 8.03 -1.92
C TYR A 17 -1.36 9.35 -2.63
N LYS A 18 -2.09 10.42 -2.23
CA LYS A 18 -1.97 11.73 -2.88
C LYS A 18 -1.81 12.84 -1.87
N GLY A 19 -0.90 13.76 -2.17
CA GLY A 19 -0.76 15.03 -1.50
C GLY A 19 0.09 15.01 -0.24
N PHE A 20 0.07 16.13 0.47
CA PHE A 20 0.71 16.31 1.76
C PHE A 20 -0.39 16.24 2.83
N TRP A 21 -0.26 15.30 3.75
CA TRP A 21 -1.33 15.02 4.70
C TRP A 21 -1.15 15.79 6.01
N SER A 22 -2.26 16.30 6.54
CA SER A 22 -2.34 16.71 7.93
C SER A 22 -2.45 15.48 8.84
N VAL A 23 -2.30 15.66 10.14
CA VAL A 23 -2.52 14.59 11.12
C VAL A 23 -3.95 14.03 10.99
N ALA A 24 -4.94 14.91 10.83
CA ALA A 24 -6.34 14.48 10.66
C ALA A 24 -6.53 13.62 9.40
N GLU A 25 -5.90 14.01 8.29
CA GLU A 25 -5.95 13.23 7.04
C GLU A 25 -5.25 11.88 7.18
N ALA A 26 -4.12 11.84 7.90
CA ALA A 26 -3.42 10.58 8.16
C ALA A 26 -4.27 9.60 8.97
N LEU A 27 -5.01 10.10 9.97
CA LEU A 27 -5.93 9.28 10.75
C LEU A 27 -7.10 8.78 9.92
N GLN A 28 -7.66 9.64 9.06
CA GLN A 28 -8.69 9.23 8.10
C GLN A 28 -8.17 8.17 7.13
N ALA A 29 -6.94 8.32 6.66
CA ALA A 29 -6.31 7.36 5.75
C ALA A 29 -6.16 5.99 6.40
N GLN A 30 -5.85 5.93 7.70
CA GLN A 30 -5.81 4.64 8.42
C GLN A 30 -7.17 3.95 8.41
N ALA A 31 -8.24 4.69 8.64
CA ALA A 31 -9.59 4.14 8.63
C ALA A 31 -9.99 3.65 7.23
N ILE A 32 -9.64 4.41 6.19
CA ILE A 32 -9.88 4.02 4.79
C ILE A 32 -9.10 2.74 4.45
N PHE A 33 -7.84 2.67 4.86
CA PHE A 33 -6.98 1.51 4.63
C PHE A 33 -7.55 0.26 5.29
N GLU A 34 -7.99 0.37 6.53
CA GLU A 34 -8.57 -0.74 7.27
C GLU A 34 -9.87 -1.24 6.63
N GLU A 35 -10.72 -0.31 6.17
CA GLU A 35 -11.93 -0.64 5.42
C GLU A 35 -11.59 -1.39 4.12
N ALA A 36 -10.60 -0.88 3.39
CA ALA A 36 -10.17 -1.48 2.12
C ALA A 36 -9.66 -2.91 2.32
N LEU A 37 -8.85 -3.14 3.35
CA LEU A 37 -8.36 -4.47 3.70
C LEU A 37 -9.51 -5.41 4.04
N GLY A 38 -10.49 -4.94 4.80
CA GLY A 38 -11.67 -5.72 5.16
C GLY A 38 -12.49 -6.14 3.94
N ARG A 39 -12.67 -5.24 2.99
CA ARG A 39 -13.38 -5.54 1.73
C ARG A 39 -12.62 -6.55 0.87
N ALA A 40 -11.30 -6.42 0.79
CA ALA A 40 -10.47 -7.36 0.04
C ALA A 40 -10.54 -8.75 0.65
N MET A 41 -10.51 -8.85 1.97
CA MET A 41 -10.62 -10.13 2.69
C MET A 41 -12.00 -10.77 2.50
N ALA A 42 -13.07 -9.98 2.48
CA ALA A 42 -14.43 -10.47 2.28
C ALA A 42 -14.64 -11.00 0.87
N ALA A 43 -13.88 -10.51 -0.12
CA ALA A 43 -14.02 -10.90 -1.52
C ALA A 43 -13.33 -12.23 -1.85
N GLY A 44 -12.46 -12.76 -0.99
CA GLY A 44 -11.74 -14.01 -1.25
C GLY A 44 -10.75 -14.37 -0.16
N SER A 45 -10.06 -15.51 -0.35
CA SER A 45 -9.13 -16.03 0.65
C SER A 45 -7.80 -15.29 0.70
N SER A 46 -7.34 -14.76 -0.45
CA SER A 46 -6.11 -13.97 -0.54
C SER A 46 -6.25 -12.89 -1.60
N PHE A 47 -5.40 -11.88 -1.51
CA PHE A 47 -5.41 -10.76 -2.45
C PHE A 47 -4.00 -10.19 -2.60
N THR A 48 -3.78 -9.45 -3.70
CA THR A 48 -2.57 -8.67 -3.88
C THR A 48 -2.84 -7.22 -3.50
N LEU A 49 -1.79 -6.52 -3.06
CA LEU A 49 -1.89 -5.14 -2.63
C LEU A 49 -0.90 -4.30 -3.44
N LEU A 50 -1.39 -3.26 -4.09
CA LEU A 50 -0.58 -2.30 -4.82
C LEU A 50 -0.73 -0.93 -4.15
N ASP A 51 0.37 -0.44 -3.58
CA ASP A 51 0.45 0.89 -2.99
C ASP A 51 1.13 1.82 -3.98
N ASP A 52 0.38 2.75 -4.55
CA ASP A 52 0.91 3.73 -5.49
C ASP A 52 1.16 5.05 -4.76
N LEU A 53 2.44 5.34 -4.53
CA LEU A 53 2.90 6.57 -3.87
C LEU A 53 3.52 7.56 -4.86
N SER A 54 3.23 7.41 -6.16
CA SER A 54 3.82 8.28 -7.19
C SER A 54 3.40 9.75 -7.05
N GLU A 55 2.23 10.03 -6.46
CA GLU A 55 1.74 11.39 -6.22
C GLU A 55 1.81 11.78 -4.73
N TRP A 56 2.59 11.05 -3.94
CA TRP A 56 2.75 11.28 -2.51
C TRP A 56 4.19 11.65 -2.22
N GLY A 57 4.40 12.83 -1.68
CA GLY A 57 5.74 13.33 -1.37
C GLY A 57 6.14 13.10 0.08
N ALA A 58 7.23 13.74 0.48
CA ALA A 58 7.69 13.71 1.86
C ALA A 58 6.61 14.27 2.78
N GLN A 59 6.42 13.61 3.92
CA GLN A 59 5.41 13.98 4.91
C GLN A 59 6.06 14.54 6.17
N SER A 60 5.26 15.16 7.04
CA SER A 60 5.75 15.63 8.34
C SER A 60 6.16 14.43 9.21
N GLN A 61 7.01 14.68 10.21
CA GLN A 61 7.44 13.65 11.14
C GLN A 61 6.25 12.98 11.85
N GLU A 62 5.26 13.77 12.24
CA GLU A 62 4.05 13.27 12.90
C GLU A 62 3.28 12.30 12.00
N VAL A 63 3.12 12.65 10.72
CA VAL A 63 2.42 11.80 9.75
C VAL A 63 3.24 10.53 9.48
N VAL A 64 4.56 10.62 9.38
CA VAL A 64 5.43 9.46 9.20
C VAL A 64 5.23 8.47 10.36
N GLU A 65 5.19 8.96 11.60
CA GLU A 65 4.97 8.10 12.77
C GLU A 65 3.58 7.44 12.75
N LEU A 66 2.55 8.20 12.39
CA LEU A 66 1.19 7.65 12.28
C LEU A 66 1.11 6.57 11.18
N ASN A 67 1.82 6.77 10.07
CA ASN A 67 1.75 5.84 8.93
C ASN A 67 2.44 4.50 9.19
N LYS A 68 3.23 4.37 10.24
CA LYS A 68 3.77 3.07 10.66
C LYS A 68 2.65 2.09 11.00
N ARG A 69 1.48 2.59 11.37
CA ARG A 69 0.30 1.78 11.63
C ARG A 69 -0.15 0.99 10.40
N PHE A 70 0.11 1.48 9.19
CA PHE A 70 -0.25 0.76 7.96
C PHE A 70 0.44 -0.61 7.88
N VAL A 71 1.70 -0.68 8.30
CA VAL A 71 2.43 -1.94 8.36
C VAL A 71 1.77 -2.90 9.35
N ASP A 72 1.42 -2.40 10.53
CA ASP A 72 0.75 -3.20 11.55
C ASP A 72 -0.58 -3.77 11.06
N LEU A 73 -1.33 -2.96 10.30
CA LEU A 73 -2.62 -3.37 9.73
C LEU A 73 -2.48 -4.48 8.68
N CYS A 74 -1.32 -4.57 8.02
CA CYS A 74 -1.07 -5.61 7.01
C CYS A 74 -0.65 -6.94 7.64
N ILE A 75 -0.02 -6.91 8.82
CA ILE A 75 0.50 -8.11 9.47
C ILE A 75 -0.65 -9.08 9.80
N GLY A 76 -0.46 -10.35 9.43
CA GLY A 76 -1.44 -11.39 9.70
C GLY A 76 -2.61 -11.45 8.71
N ARG A 77 -2.64 -10.58 7.71
CA ARG A 77 -3.68 -10.60 6.69
C ARG A 77 -3.24 -11.41 5.47
N PRO A 78 -4.18 -11.98 4.70
CA PRO A 78 -3.84 -12.88 3.58
C PRO A 78 -3.43 -12.11 2.32
N ILE A 79 -2.38 -11.30 2.43
CA ILE A 79 -1.79 -10.56 1.32
C ILE A 79 -0.73 -11.45 0.68
N SER A 80 -0.97 -11.92 -0.54
CA SER A 80 -0.04 -12.81 -1.24
C SER A 80 1.23 -12.08 -1.68
N ARG A 81 1.08 -10.87 -2.24
CA ARG A 81 2.19 -9.97 -2.57
C ARG A 81 1.75 -8.52 -2.38
N ASN A 82 2.67 -7.71 -1.91
CA ASN A 82 2.46 -6.27 -1.77
C ASN A 82 3.53 -5.53 -2.57
N ALA A 83 3.12 -4.81 -3.60
CA ALA A 83 4.01 -3.96 -4.40
C ALA A 83 3.79 -2.51 -4.02
N MET A 84 4.88 -1.76 -3.88
CA MET A 84 4.82 -0.31 -3.65
C MET A 84 5.50 0.40 -4.81
N VAL A 85 4.85 1.42 -5.36
CA VAL A 85 5.41 2.24 -6.44
C VAL A 85 5.86 3.57 -5.84
N ILE A 86 7.17 3.80 -5.81
CA ILE A 86 7.76 5.01 -5.24
C ILE A 86 8.86 5.49 -6.19
N PRO A 87 8.56 6.44 -7.10
CA PRO A 87 9.56 6.93 -8.07
C PRO A 87 10.72 7.70 -7.42
N GLN A 88 10.48 8.38 -6.31
CA GLN A 88 11.49 9.20 -5.65
C GLN A 88 12.44 8.36 -4.81
N ALA A 89 13.75 8.44 -5.10
CA ALA A 89 14.77 7.63 -4.44
C ALA A 89 14.82 7.85 -2.92
N LEU A 90 14.73 9.10 -2.47
CA LEU A 90 14.78 9.42 -1.04
C LEU A 90 13.60 8.79 -0.29
N LEU A 91 12.41 8.90 -0.86
CA LEU A 91 11.21 8.33 -0.25
C LEU A 91 11.31 6.80 -0.21
N ARG A 92 11.84 6.15 -1.28
CA ARG A 92 12.08 4.71 -1.29
C ARG A 92 12.97 4.28 -0.13
N MET A 93 14.04 5.03 0.14
CA MET A 93 14.95 4.72 1.25
C MET A 93 14.25 4.80 2.60
N GLN A 94 13.43 5.83 2.80
CA GLN A 94 12.68 6.03 4.05
C GLN A 94 11.67 4.91 4.27
N VAL A 95 10.89 4.58 3.25
CA VAL A 95 9.86 3.55 3.33
C VAL A 95 10.49 2.18 3.50
N HIS A 96 11.60 1.90 2.82
CA HIS A 96 12.28 0.62 2.92
C HIS A 96 12.66 0.27 4.36
N ARG A 97 13.09 1.27 5.13
CA ARG A 97 13.43 1.07 6.55
C ARG A 97 12.21 0.64 7.38
N THR A 98 11.03 1.14 7.03
CA THR A 98 9.78 0.82 7.73
C THR A 98 9.28 -0.58 7.39
N LEU A 99 9.57 -1.07 6.17
CA LEU A 99 9.03 -2.31 5.65
C LEU A 99 9.84 -3.56 6.00
N LYS A 100 10.89 -3.47 6.78
CA LYS A 100 11.75 -4.61 7.12
C LYS A 100 11.00 -5.80 7.72
N GLN A 101 9.81 -5.58 8.26
CA GLN A 101 9.00 -6.61 8.89
C GLN A 101 8.00 -7.28 7.94
N MET A 102 7.92 -6.81 6.69
CA MET A 102 6.97 -7.34 5.70
C MET A 102 7.70 -8.22 4.68
N GLU A 103 7.41 -9.52 4.71
CA GLU A 103 8.11 -10.51 3.90
C GLU A 103 7.79 -10.43 2.41
N ASN A 104 6.54 -10.19 2.05
CA ASN A 104 6.08 -10.22 0.66
C ASN A 104 5.89 -8.82 0.07
N CYS A 105 6.66 -7.84 0.56
CA CYS A 105 6.56 -6.47 0.08
C CYS A 105 7.81 -6.07 -0.68
N VAL A 106 7.64 -5.59 -1.91
CA VAL A 106 8.72 -5.13 -2.78
C VAL A 106 8.41 -3.71 -3.27
N ILE A 107 9.43 -2.86 -3.27
CA ILE A 107 9.31 -1.47 -3.73
C ILE A 107 9.85 -1.38 -5.15
N PHE A 108 9.07 -0.76 -6.03
CA PHE A 108 9.41 -0.52 -7.43
C PHE A 108 9.47 0.99 -7.71
N SER A 109 10.27 1.39 -8.68
CA SER A 109 10.33 2.78 -9.12
C SER A 109 9.27 3.12 -10.15
N ALA A 110 8.69 2.13 -10.83
CA ALA A 110 7.70 2.33 -11.88
C ALA A 110 6.52 1.38 -11.74
N PHE A 111 5.34 1.89 -12.11
CA PHE A 111 4.09 1.13 -12.02
C PHE A 111 4.14 -0.17 -12.81
N HIS A 112 4.64 -0.14 -14.05
CA HIS A 112 4.63 -1.32 -14.91
C HIS A 112 5.43 -2.50 -14.34
N GLU A 113 6.50 -2.21 -13.61
CA GLU A 113 7.30 -3.24 -12.94
C GLU A 113 6.50 -3.89 -11.79
N ALA A 114 5.83 -3.06 -11.00
CA ALA A 114 4.99 -3.54 -9.90
C ALA A 114 3.82 -4.38 -10.44
N ASP A 115 3.16 -3.89 -11.47
CA ASP A 115 2.05 -4.58 -12.12
C ASP A 115 2.47 -5.96 -12.64
N SER A 116 3.61 -6.05 -13.33
CA SER A 116 4.12 -7.32 -13.85
C SER A 116 4.40 -8.32 -12.72
N TRP A 117 5.00 -7.86 -11.64
CA TRP A 117 5.31 -8.73 -10.51
C TRP A 117 4.05 -9.26 -9.82
N LEU A 118 3.03 -8.43 -9.67
CA LEU A 118 1.77 -8.84 -9.05
C LEU A 118 1.00 -9.81 -9.94
N ARG A 119 1.06 -9.64 -11.26
CA ARG A 119 0.36 -10.54 -12.20
C ARG A 119 0.83 -11.99 -12.13
N GLU A 120 2.02 -12.23 -11.61
CA GLU A 120 2.54 -13.59 -11.46
C GLU A 120 1.70 -14.46 -10.51
N VAL A 121 0.96 -13.85 -9.59
CA VAL A 121 0.15 -14.56 -8.59
C VAL A 121 -1.34 -14.27 -8.70
N GLU A 122 -1.76 -13.33 -9.55
CA GLU A 122 -3.18 -13.01 -9.72
C GLU A 122 -3.88 -14.09 -10.51
N PRO A 123 -5.17 -14.37 -10.22
CA PRO A 123 -5.97 -15.28 -11.03
C PRO A 123 -6.11 -14.71 -12.44
N GLN A 124 -6.08 -15.56 -13.41
CA GLN A 124 -6.22 -15.20 -14.82
C GLN A 124 -7.66 -15.34 -15.28
#